data_949b5fdc4bc3bd49f8e80a45146e6041
#
_entry.id   949b5fdc4bc3bd49f8e80a45146e6041
#
_cell.length_a   1.000
_cell.length_b   1.000
_cell.length_c   1.000
_cell.angle_alpha   90.00
_cell.angle_beta   90.00
_cell.angle_gamma   90.00
#
_symmetry.space_group_name_H-M   'P 1'
#
loop_
_entity.id
_entity.type
_entity.pdbx_description
1 polymer ?
#
loop_
_entity_poly.entity_id
_entity_poly.type
_entity_poly.pdbx_seq_one_letter_code
_entity_poly.pdbx_strand_id
1 'polypeptide(L)'
;MKIKSTLLVFGALLLAGIAHAQDGWNWPADPAQEAKAREFNAAYFDYMKAEQFVEATKPLSWLLVNVPNLNESIYIQGVTVYKGAADKTADAAQKRVYQDSVMAIYNKRGEIYNNPAKWIETKAYYGYLFYKADNSKIPAVIADFEKAVELKGSLNFQFVPMYFDLVERNYSLNKAYSPEQVLTIFDKSNKLLDAAAAAGKDVTDSKSTLETLLVKMKLIDCDFIENTLGPKLAADPTNEELAEQIFTYSLQYKCISTKAFLAALEFKDSKAPTFKTSQVRGMLYMSANDFDKAEPVFEKAMTLASTNKEKGETMMELAKIYARAGKKSAARTAAREAAGLDSELSSSVYGLIGDLYMSAYNDCRGGESRAKDYSVFIAAYNAYQKAGDSRGMGSARARFPSKEELFTEGYALGSSISTGCWVGETVSLSTRD
;
A
#
# COMPACT_ATOMS: atom_id res chain seq x y z
N MET A 1 17.63 -96.74 24.57
CA MET A 1 16.80 -96.75 25.81
C MET A 1 15.78 -95.60 25.70
N LYS A 2 14.58 -95.95 25.53
CA LYS A 2 13.30 -95.33 25.83
C LYS A 2 13.34 -94.01 26.52
N ILE A 3 12.76 -92.91 25.91
CA ILE A 3 11.86 -92.00 26.60
C ILE A 3 10.74 -91.65 25.57
N LYS A 4 9.55 -92.05 25.97
CA LYS A 4 8.28 -91.83 25.31
C LYS A 4 7.66 -90.51 25.74
N SER A 5 6.96 -89.92 24.81
CA SER A 5 5.65 -89.24 24.97
C SER A 5 5.45 -88.27 26.11
N THR A 6 5.50 -86.98 25.81
CA THR A 6 4.56 -85.97 26.33
C THR A 6 4.53 -84.78 25.39
N LEU A 7 3.80 -84.94 24.32
CA LEU A 7 3.54 -83.91 23.33
C LEU A 7 2.10 -84.06 22.86
N LEU A 8 1.17 -83.49 23.63
CA LEU A 8 -0.23 -83.30 23.18
C LEU A 8 -1.05 -82.68 24.31
N VAL A 9 -0.90 -81.45 24.65
CA VAL A 9 -1.91 -80.58 25.31
C VAL A 9 -1.50 -79.13 25.36
N PHE A 10 -0.78 -78.62 24.39
CA PHE A 10 -0.52 -77.15 24.29
C PHE A 10 -0.96 -76.50 22.95
N GLY A 11 -1.84 -77.20 22.22
CA GLY A 11 -2.27 -76.79 20.88
C GLY A 11 -3.66 -76.17 20.79
N ALA A 12 -4.35 -75.85 21.91
CA ALA A 12 -5.75 -75.44 21.84
C ALA A 12 -6.06 -74.06 22.51
N LEU A 13 -5.05 -73.32 22.93
CA LEU A 13 -5.26 -71.99 23.59
C LEU A 13 -4.59 -70.80 22.90
N LEU A 14 -4.18 -70.96 21.65
CA LEU A 14 -3.56 -69.87 20.84
C LEU A 14 -4.40 -69.43 19.64
N LEU A 15 -5.68 -69.77 19.59
CA LEU A 15 -6.59 -69.34 18.50
C LEU A 15 -7.69 -68.35 18.93
N ALA A 16 -7.66 -67.83 20.13
CA ALA A 16 -8.64 -66.83 20.61
C ALA A 16 -8.09 -65.39 20.72
N GLY A 17 -6.91 -65.09 20.14
CA GLY A 17 -6.23 -63.79 20.29
C GLY A 17 -5.90 -63.07 18.99
N ILE A 18 -6.45 -63.49 17.85
CA ILE A 18 -6.21 -62.78 16.57
C ILE A 18 -7.54 -62.25 16.03
N ALA A 19 -8.13 -61.33 16.76
CA ALA A 19 -9.16 -60.47 16.22
C ALA A 19 -9.10 -59.19 17.06
N HIS A 20 -8.67 -58.14 16.47
CA HIS A 20 -8.78 -56.74 16.84
C HIS A 20 -7.46 -55.97 16.90
N ALA A 21 -6.66 -56.14 15.91
CA ALA A 21 -5.69 -55.09 15.54
C ALA A 21 -5.99 -54.62 14.13
N GLN A 22 -7.17 -54.04 13.92
CA GLN A 22 -7.38 -53.08 12.83
C GLN A 22 -7.11 -51.72 13.43
N ASP A 23 -5.93 -51.21 13.19
CA ASP A 23 -5.44 -49.93 13.67
C ASP A 23 -6.49 -48.81 13.48
N GLY A 24 -7.02 -48.31 14.59
CA GLY A 24 -7.77 -47.06 14.64
C GLY A 24 -9.26 -47.11 14.26
N TRP A 25 -9.88 -48.30 14.10
CA TRP A 25 -11.32 -48.43 13.85
C TRP A 25 -12.08 -48.82 15.16
N ASN A 26 -13.05 -47.96 15.52
CA ASN A 26 -13.92 -48.16 16.68
C ASN A 26 -15.24 -48.84 16.27
N TRP A 27 -15.20 -50.12 15.87
CA TRP A 27 -16.38 -50.88 15.52
C TRP A 27 -17.34 -51.03 16.70
N PRO A 28 -18.69 -50.94 16.47
CA PRO A 28 -19.66 -51.20 17.51
C PRO A 28 -19.49 -52.56 18.17
N ALA A 29 -19.75 -52.66 19.50
CA ALA A 29 -19.71 -53.91 20.22
C ALA A 29 -20.92 -54.82 19.90
N ASP A 30 -22.06 -54.24 19.46
CA ASP A 30 -23.21 -55.03 19.02
C ASP A 30 -22.95 -55.62 17.64
N PRO A 31 -23.04 -56.98 17.48
CA PRO A 31 -22.66 -57.63 16.21
C PRO A 31 -23.53 -57.21 15.02
N ALA A 32 -24.81 -56.90 15.23
CA ALA A 32 -25.69 -56.50 14.14
C ALA A 32 -25.35 -55.08 13.68
N GLN A 33 -25.04 -54.20 14.62
CA GLN A 33 -24.63 -52.82 14.30
C GLN A 33 -23.23 -52.80 13.67
N GLU A 34 -22.30 -53.66 14.15
CA GLU A 34 -20.98 -53.83 13.54
C GLU A 34 -21.08 -54.31 12.09
N ALA A 35 -21.87 -55.36 11.83
CA ALA A 35 -22.06 -55.89 10.48
C ALA A 35 -22.60 -54.81 9.52
N LYS A 36 -23.59 -54.03 9.97
CA LYS A 36 -24.15 -52.93 9.19
C LYS A 36 -23.15 -51.77 8.98
N ALA A 37 -22.36 -51.46 9.99
CA ALA A 37 -21.33 -50.42 9.86
C ALA A 37 -20.24 -50.81 8.85
N ARG A 38 -19.83 -52.09 8.85
CA ARG A 38 -18.88 -52.65 7.87
C ARG A 38 -19.46 -52.63 6.45
N GLU A 39 -20.70 -53.06 6.28
CA GLU A 39 -21.42 -53.01 4.99
C GLU A 39 -21.47 -51.57 4.45
N PHE A 40 -21.89 -50.61 5.26
CA PHE A 40 -22.05 -49.24 4.81
C PHE A 40 -20.71 -48.52 4.61
N ASN A 41 -19.68 -48.89 5.38
CA ASN A 41 -18.33 -48.38 5.15
C ASN A 41 -17.78 -48.86 3.80
N ALA A 42 -17.98 -50.14 3.46
CA ALA A 42 -17.60 -50.66 2.14
C ALA A 42 -18.42 -49.99 1.02
N ALA A 43 -19.74 -49.88 1.18
CA ALA A 43 -20.63 -49.34 0.17
C ALA A 43 -20.32 -47.89 -0.19
N TYR A 44 -20.17 -46.98 0.83
CA TYR A 44 -19.87 -45.58 0.48
C TYR A 44 -18.49 -45.46 -0.17
N PHE A 45 -17.53 -46.25 0.22
CA PHE A 45 -16.19 -46.21 -0.33
C PHE A 45 -16.15 -46.70 -1.79
N ASP A 46 -16.90 -47.77 -2.11
CA ASP A 46 -17.05 -48.29 -3.46
C ASP A 46 -17.78 -47.28 -4.38
N TYR A 47 -18.88 -46.69 -3.91
CA TYR A 47 -19.56 -45.59 -4.63
C TYR A 47 -18.66 -44.39 -4.85
N MET A 48 -17.88 -43.99 -3.82
CA MET A 48 -16.95 -42.88 -3.94
C MET A 48 -15.87 -43.15 -4.99
N LYS A 49 -15.28 -44.36 -5.00
CA LYS A 49 -14.30 -44.77 -6.00
C LYS A 49 -14.87 -44.80 -7.43
N ALA A 50 -16.13 -45.15 -7.54
CA ALA A 50 -16.86 -45.15 -8.82
C ALA A 50 -17.37 -43.74 -9.20
N GLU A 51 -17.02 -42.68 -8.44
CA GLU A 51 -17.52 -41.30 -8.62
C GLU A 51 -19.06 -41.19 -8.58
N GLN A 52 -19.74 -42.16 -7.97
CA GLN A 52 -21.18 -42.17 -7.69
C GLN A 52 -21.42 -41.48 -6.35
N PHE A 53 -21.10 -40.17 -6.30
CA PHE A 53 -21.07 -39.43 -5.04
C PHE A 53 -22.44 -39.26 -4.40
N VAL A 54 -23.51 -39.13 -5.19
CA VAL A 54 -24.87 -39.00 -4.69
C VAL A 54 -25.30 -40.27 -3.98
N GLU A 55 -25.00 -41.45 -4.55
CA GLU A 55 -25.27 -42.76 -3.98
C GLU A 55 -24.47 -43.01 -2.71
N ALA A 56 -23.21 -42.53 -2.68
CA ALA A 56 -22.33 -42.65 -1.52
C ALA A 56 -22.84 -41.90 -0.29
N THR A 57 -23.66 -40.83 -0.48
CA THR A 57 -24.18 -40.05 0.66
C THR A 57 -25.04 -40.84 1.60
N LYS A 58 -25.81 -41.81 1.11
CA LYS A 58 -26.76 -42.59 1.91
C LYS A 58 -26.09 -43.48 2.96
N PRO A 59 -25.18 -44.41 2.59
CA PRO A 59 -24.46 -45.24 3.58
C PRO A 59 -23.55 -44.41 4.47
N LEU A 60 -22.89 -43.35 3.92
CA LEU A 60 -22.05 -42.46 4.70
C LEU A 60 -22.84 -41.69 5.77
N SER A 61 -24.02 -41.14 5.41
CA SER A 61 -24.89 -40.44 6.37
C SER A 61 -25.29 -41.36 7.53
N TRP A 62 -25.58 -42.61 7.25
CA TRP A 62 -25.87 -43.60 8.32
C TRP A 62 -24.70 -43.74 9.27
N LEU A 63 -23.46 -43.87 8.74
CA LEU A 63 -22.22 -43.97 9.57
C LEU A 63 -22.03 -42.73 10.43
N LEU A 64 -22.15 -41.53 9.85
CA LEU A 64 -21.95 -40.29 10.56
C LEU A 64 -22.96 -40.05 11.70
N VAL A 65 -24.16 -40.63 11.59
CA VAL A 65 -25.23 -40.54 12.61
C VAL A 65 -25.13 -41.64 13.66
N ASN A 66 -24.95 -42.90 13.24
CA ASN A 66 -25.08 -44.04 14.13
C ASN A 66 -23.77 -44.51 14.74
N VAL A 67 -22.63 -44.25 14.10
CA VAL A 67 -21.29 -44.64 14.56
C VAL A 67 -20.28 -43.50 14.35
N PRO A 68 -20.55 -42.31 14.90
CA PRO A 68 -19.76 -41.09 14.59
C PRO A 68 -18.27 -41.22 15.01
N ASN A 69 -17.96 -42.05 15.98
CA ASN A 69 -16.59 -42.30 16.46
C ASN A 69 -15.89 -43.41 15.72
N LEU A 70 -16.46 -43.96 14.65
CA LEU A 70 -15.97 -45.14 13.95
C LEU A 70 -14.52 -44.99 13.52
N ASN A 71 -14.20 -43.94 12.79
CA ASN A 71 -12.85 -43.57 12.39
C ASN A 71 -12.86 -42.15 11.81
N GLU A 72 -11.80 -41.36 11.98
CA GLU A 72 -11.71 -40.00 11.44
C GLU A 72 -11.83 -39.96 9.89
N SER A 73 -11.47 -41.05 9.20
CA SER A 73 -11.53 -41.20 7.75
C SER A 73 -12.94 -40.97 7.18
N ILE A 74 -14.02 -41.34 7.91
CA ILE A 74 -15.40 -41.12 7.43
C ILE A 74 -15.71 -39.63 7.29
N TYR A 75 -15.07 -38.76 8.08
CA TYR A 75 -15.17 -37.29 7.95
C TYR A 75 -14.30 -36.76 6.81
N ILE A 76 -13.07 -37.25 6.69
CA ILE A 76 -12.12 -36.84 5.64
C ILE A 76 -12.71 -37.17 4.26
N GLN A 77 -13.14 -38.42 4.07
CA GLN A 77 -13.75 -38.89 2.81
C GLN A 77 -15.14 -38.32 2.63
N GLY A 78 -15.87 -38.06 3.72
CA GLY A 78 -17.17 -37.45 3.73
C GLY A 78 -17.20 -36.09 3.06
N VAL A 79 -16.18 -35.27 3.26
CA VAL A 79 -16.01 -34.02 2.53
C VAL A 79 -15.94 -34.26 1.02
N THR A 80 -15.16 -35.25 0.57
CA THR A 80 -15.06 -35.61 -0.83
C THR A 80 -16.40 -36.07 -1.41
N VAL A 81 -17.11 -36.96 -0.68
CA VAL A 81 -18.41 -37.48 -1.10
C VAL A 81 -19.45 -36.37 -1.25
N TYR A 82 -19.65 -35.55 -0.20
CA TYR A 82 -20.67 -34.50 -0.27
C TYR A 82 -20.32 -33.36 -1.20
N LYS A 83 -19.01 -33.01 -1.35
CA LYS A 83 -18.57 -32.06 -2.37
C LYS A 83 -18.83 -32.62 -3.77
N GLY A 84 -18.45 -33.86 -4.01
CA GLY A 84 -18.71 -34.53 -5.30
C GLY A 84 -20.20 -34.62 -5.62
N ALA A 85 -21.05 -34.93 -4.64
CA ALA A 85 -22.50 -34.92 -4.80
C ALA A 85 -23.04 -33.51 -5.13
N ALA A 86 -22.54 -32.45 -4.48
CA ALA A 86 -22.87 -31.08 -4.82
C ALA A 86 -22.47 -30.70 -6.25
N ASP A 87 -21.31 -31.13 -6.71
CA ASP A 87 -20.81 -30.84 -8.06
C ASP A 87 -21.62 -31.58 -9.15
N LYS A 88 -22.09 -32.78 -8.87
CA LYS A 88 -22.90 -33.59 -9.81
C LYS A 88 -24.39 -33.22 -9.82
N THR A 89 -24.86 -32.42 -8.84
CA THR A 89 -26.28 -32.07 -8.68
C THR A 89 -26.60 -30.77 -9.41
N ALA A 90 -27.56 -30.82 -10.34
CA ALA A 90 -28.03 -29.63 -11.07
C ALA A 90 -29.06 -28.81 -10.28
N ASP A 91 -29.88 -29.45 -9.43
CA ASP A 91 -30.86 -28.75 -8.57
C ASP A 91 -30.16 -27.90 -7.51
N ALA A 92 -30.41 -26.61 -7.53
CA ALA A 92 -29.71 -25.63 -6.67
C ALA A 92 -30.01 -25.84 -5.18
N ALA A 93 -31.23 -26.25 -4.84
CA ALA A 93 -31.63 -26.48 -3.46
C ALA A 93 -30.92 -27.72 -2.90
N GLN A 94 -30.93 -28.82 -3.66
CA GLN A 94 -30.26 -30.06 -3.29
C GLN A 94 -28.74 -29.86 -3.25
N LYS A 95 -28.17 -29.11 -4.19
CA LYS A 95 -26.75 -28.72 -4.17
C LYS A 95 -26.38 -28.00 -2.88
N ARG A 96 -27.22 -27.07 -2.44
CA ARG A 96 -27.03 -26.36 -1.19
C ARG A 96 -27.05 -27.30 0.03
N VAL A 97 -27.95 -28.25 0.06
CA VAL A 97 -27.98 -29.28 1.13
C VAL A 97 -26.66 -30.04 1.22
N TYR A 98 -26.09 -30.43 0.08
CA TYR A 98 -24.79 -31.11 0.06
C TYR A 98 -23.63 -30.19 0.51
N GLN A 99 -23.63 -28.92 0.08
CA GLN A 99 -22.64 -27.92 0.54
C GLN A 99 -22.72 -27.69 2.06
N ASP A 100 -23.93 -27.56 2.60
CA ASP A 100 -24.17 -27.43 4.05
C ASP A 100 -23.72 -28.70 4.79
N SER A 101 -23.88 -29.88 4.18
CA SER A 101 -23.39 -31.15 4.73
C SER A 101 -21.86 -31.19 4.83
N VAL A 102 -21.14 -30.66 3.84
CA VAL A 102 -19.66 -30.52 3.92
C VAL A 102 -19.26 -29.72 5.15
N MET A 103 -19.92 -28.59 5.40
CA MET A 103 -19.61 -27.74 6.55
C MET A 103 -19.98 -28.40 7.87
N ALA A 104 -21.11 -29.11 7.91
CA ALA A 104 -21.55 -29.89 9.09
C ALA A 104 -20.54 -31.03 9.42
N ILE A 105 -19.99 -31.69 8.41
CA ILE A 105 -18.96 -32.73 8.57
C ILE A 105 -17.71 -32.16 9.26
N TYR A 106 -17.22 -30.99 8.84
CA TYR A 106 -16.08 -30.34 9.49
C TYR A 106 -16.38 -29.99 10.96
N ASN A 107 -17.57 -29.44 11.24
CA ASN A 107 -17.97 -29.12 12.60
C ASN A 107 -18.01 -30.38 13.47
N LYS A 108 -18.67 -31.44 12.99
CA LYS A 108 -18.76 -32.70 13.72
C LYS A 108 -17.40 -33.38 13.94
N ARG A 109 -16.53 -33.34 12.93
CA ARG A 109 -15.15 -33.79 13.08
C ARG A 109 -14.42 -33.04 14.20
N GLY A 110 -14.60 -31.70 14.29
CA GLY A 110 -14.02 -30.87 15.33
C GLY A 110 -14.49 -31.23 16.73
N GLU A 111 -15.78 -31.56 16.90
CA GLU A 111 -16.35 -31.98 18.17
C GLU A 111 -15.76 -33.33 18.65
N ILE A 112 -15.47 -34.26 17.76
CA ILE A 112 -15.05 -35.63 18.09
C ILE A 112 -13.53 -35.74 18.20
N TYR A 113 -12.77 -35.18 17.24
CA TYR A 113 -11.33 -35.40 17.12
C TYR A 113 -10.47 -34.23 17.57
N ASN A 114 -11.06 -33.07 17.80
CA ASN A 114 -10.42 -31.82 18.30
C ASN A 114 -9.01 -31.55 17.74
N ASN A 115 -8.87 -31.68 16.42
CA ASN A 115 -7.60 -31.43 15.72
C ASN A 115 -7.76 -30.37 14.57
N PRO A 116 -8.35 -29.18 14.86
CA PRO A 116 -8.74 -28.22 13.84
C PRO A 116 -7.58 -27.73 12.98
N ALA A 117 -6.36 -27.67 13.47
CA ALA A 117 -5.19 -27.25 12.72
C ALA A 117 -4.97 -28.06 11.42
N LYS A 118 -5.47 -29.30 11.36
CA LYS A 118 -5.34 -30.17 10.17
C LYS A 118 -6.30 -29.83 9.04
N TRP A 119 -7.43 -29.17 9.33
CA TRP A 119 -8.53 -29.05 8.37
C TRP A 119 -9.24 -27.69 8.33
N ILE A 120 -9.05 -26.82 9.33
CA ILE A 120 -9.80 -25.55 9.43
C ILE A 120 -9.60 -24.66 8.21
N GLU A 121 -8.39 -24.64 7.67
CA GLU A 121 -8.04 -23.87 6.46
C GLU A 121 -8.83 -24.37 5.23
N THR A 122 -8.95 -25.69 5.08
CA THR A 122 -9.74 -26.27 3.99
C THR A 122 -11.24 -26.06 4.21
N LYS A 123 -11.71 -26.09 5.46
CA LYS A 123 -13.08 -25.70 5.81
C LYS A 123 -13.38 -24.26 5.39
N ALA A 124 -12.48 -23.33 5.73
CA ALA A 124 -12.61 -21.92 5.36
C ALA A 124 -12.67 -21.73 3.83
N TYR A 125 -11.81 -22.44 3.10
CA TYR A 125 -11.83 -22.43 1.63
C TYR A 125 -13.17 -22.90 1.06
N TYR A 126 -13.73 -24.03 1.54
CA TYR A 126 -15.06 -24.46 1.11
C TYR A 126 -16.15 -23.51 1.54
N GLY A 127 -16.06 -22.95 2.73
CA GLY A 127 -16.94 -21.90 3.21
C GLY A 127 -16.97 -20.69 2.25
N TYR A 128 -15.82 -20.24 1.79
CA TYR A 128 -15.72 -19.20 0.75
C TYR A 128 -16.43 -19.61 -0.54
N LEU A 129 -16.13 -20.79 -1.07
CA LEU A 129 -16.72 -21.26 -2.33
C LEU A 129 -18.25 -21.35 -2.27
N PHE A 130 -18.79 -21.80 -1.15
CA PHE A 130 -20.21 -22.08 -0.99
C PHE A 130 -21.01 -20.85 -0.55
N TYR A 131 -20.41 -19.97 0.25
CA TYR A 131 -21.14 -18.97 1.00
C TYR A 131 -20.77 -17.52 0.71
N LYS A 132 -19.79 -17.24 -0.18
CA LYS A 132 -19.38 -15.85 -0.47
C LYS A 132 -20.50 -14.93 -0.95
N ALA A 133 -21.60 -15.48 -1.47
CA ALA A 133 -22.79 -14.72 -1.87
C ALA A 133 -23.90 -14.70 -0.80
N ASP A 134 -23.68 -15.36 0.35
CA ASP A 134 -24.66 -15.44 1.44
C ASP A 134 -24.17 -14.58 2.63
N ASN A 135 -24.65 -13.35 2.70
CA ASN A 135 -24.20 -12.36 3.68
C ASN A 135 -24.32 -12.85 5.12
N SER A 136 -25.29 -13.73 5.42
CA SER A 136 -25.48 -14.26 6.78
C SER A 136 -24.42 -15.27 7.20
N LYS A 137 -23.73 -15.89 6.23
CA LYS A 137 -22.68 -16.91 6.46
C LYS A 137 -21.27 -16.32 6.43
N ILE A 138 -21.08 -15.15 5.82
CA ILE A 138 -19.77 -14.51 5.68
C ILE A 138 -19.02 -14.40 7.02
N PRO A 139 -19.61 -13.92 8.13
CA PRO A 139 -18.88 -13.79 9.39
C PRO A 139 -18.31 -15.12 9.92
N ALA A 140 -19.05 -16.21 9.76
CA ALA A 140 -18.59 -17.54 10.21
C ALA A 140 -17.41 -18.05 9.36
N VAL A 141 -17.41 -17.77 8.06
CA VAL A 141 -16.29 -18.17 7.18
C VAL A 141 -15.05 -17.33 7.45
N ILE A 142 -15.21 -16.03 7.73
CA ILE A 142 -14.10 -15.16 8.18
C ILE A 142 -13.47 -15.73 9.44
N ALA A 143 -14.30 -16.10 10.44
CA ALA A 143 -13.81 -16.69 11.69
C ALA A 143 -13.04 -18.00 11.47
N ASP A 144 -13.43 -18.81 10.48
CA ASP A 144 -12.69 -20.04 10.12
C ASP A 144 -11.30 -19.70 9.54
N PHE A 145 -11.15 -18.66 8.69
CA PHE A 145 -9.85 -18.19 8.20
C PHE A 145 -8.98 -17.63 9.34
N GLU A 146 -9.55 -16.79 10.19
CA GLU A 146 -8.84 -16.24 11.35
C GLU A 146 -8.36 -17.34 12.29
N LYS A 147 -9.19 -18.37 12.53
CA LYS A 147 -8.81 -19.55 13.33
C LYS A 147 -7.70 -20.37 12.67
N ALA A 148 -7.70 -20.47 11.34
CA ALA A 148 -6.61 -21.11 10.62
C ALA A 148 -5.28 -20.38 10.84
N VAL A 149 -5.29 -19.05 10.72
CA VAL A 149 -4.11 -18.20 10.98
C VAL A 149 -3.66 -18.32 12.45
N GLU A 150 -4.61 -18.27 13.41
CA GLU A 150 -4.30 -18.41 14.83
C GLU A 150 -3.58 -19.74 15.15
N LEU A 151 -4.08 -20.84 14.59
CA LEU A 151 -3.56 -22.18 14.89
C LEU A 151 -2.26 -22.53 14.16
N LYS A 152 -2.03 -21.95 12.98
CA LYS A 152 -0.92 -22.31 12.08
C LYS A 152 0.15 -21.24 11.98
N GLY A 153 -0.14 -19.99 12.37
CA GLY A 153 0.71 -18.82 12.11
C GLY A 153 0.83 -18.45 10.62
N SER A 154 0.08 -19.14 9.75
CA SER A 154 0.15 -18.99 8.29
C SER A 154 -1.19 -19.31 7.64
N LEU A 155 -1.33 -18.89 6.39
CA LEU A 155 -2.46 -19.24 5.51
C LEU A 155 -1.89 -19.54 4.13
N ASN A 156 -2.52 -20.46 3.38
CA ASN A 156 -2.18 -20.66 1.99
C ASN A 156 -2.31 -19.32 1.26
N PHE A 157 -1.25 -18.87 0.60
CA PHE A 157 -1.19 -17.55 -0.03
C PHE A 157 -2.31 -17.31 -1.05
N GLN A 158 -2.82 -18.37 -1.70
CA GLN A 158 -3.96 -18.29 -2.62
C GLN A 158 -5.29 -18.05 -1.90
N PHE A 159 -5.38 -18.33 -0.61
CA PHE A 159 -6.58 -18.13 0.19
C PHE A 159 -6.62 -16.75 0.86
N VAL A 160 -5.48 -16.06 0.95
CA VAL A 160 -5.42 -14.71 1.54
C VAL A 160 -6.34 -13.72 0.80
N PRO A 161 -6.35 -13.66 -0.55
CA PRO A 161 -7.32 -12.81 -1.27
C PRO A 161 -8.78 -13.22 -1.06
N MET A 162 -9.06 -14.52 -0.88
CA MET A 162 -10.42 -15.00 -0.60
C MET A 162 -10.91 -14.55 0.78
N TYR A 163 -10.04 -14.63 1.78
CA TYR A 163 -10.30 -14.10 3.12
C TYR A 163 -10.60 -12.59 3.06
N PHE A 164 -9.78 -11.82 2.37
CA PHE A 164 -9.95 -10.38 2.27
C PHE A 164 -11.16 -9.97 1.42
N ASP A 165 -11.56 -10.76 0.40
CA ASP A 165 -12.83 -10.55 -0.33
C ASP A 165 -14.05 -10.68 0.61
N LEU A 166 -14.01 -11.63 1.55
CA LEU A 166 -15.07 -11.73 2.57
C LEU A 166 -15.06 -10.55 3.53
N VAL A 167 -13.90 -10.06 3.91
CA VAL A 167 -13.76 -8.85 4.74
C VAL A 167 -14.34 -7.64 4.01
N GLU A 168 -14.02 -7.46 2.72
CA GLU A 168 -14.61 -6.41 1.87
C GLU A 168 -16.15 -6.49 1.87
N ARG A 169 -16.70 -7.68 1.63
CA ARG A 169 -18.16 -7.89 1.61
C ARG A 169 -18.78 -7.62 2.97
N ASN A 170 -18.17 -8.10 4.04
CA ASN A 170 -18.65 -7.90 5.41
C ASN A 170 -18.62 -6.41 5.80
N TYR A 171 -17.59 -5.68 5.35
CA TYR A 171 -17.52 -4.23 5.50
C TYR A 171 -18.60 -3.51 4.68
N SER A 172 -18.68 -3.82 3.38
CA SER A 172 -19.55 -3.10 2.44
C SER A 172 -21.03 -3.36 2.69
N LEU A 173 -21.41 -4.62 3.00
CA LEU A 173 -22.79 -5.06 3.11
C LEU A 173 -23.30 -5.06 4.55
N ASN A 174 -22.52 -5.57 5.48
CA ASN A 174 -22.93 -5.77 6.87
C ASN A 174 -22.48 -4.64 7.81
N LYS A 175 -21.62 -3.71 7.34
CA LYS A 175 -21.02 -2.63 8.15
C LYS A 175 -20.35 -3.14 9.43
N ALA A 176 -19.76 -4.34 9.37
CA ALA A 176 -19.24 -5.05 10.54
C ALA A 176 -17.87 -4.55 11.01
N TYR A 177 -17.19 -3.72 10.22
CA TYR A 177 -15.85 -3.22 10.51
C TYR A 177 -15.78 -1.70 10.40
N SER A 178 -14.91 -1.07 11.19
CA SER A 178 -14.46 0.30 10.91
C SER A 178 -13.38 0.30 9.82
N PRO A 179 -13.12 1.44 9.16
CA PRO A 179 -12.01 1.58 8.22
C PRO A 179 -10.66 1.10 8.78
N GLU A 180 -10.35 1.45 10.03
CA GLU A 180 -9.10 1.07 10.70
C GLU A 180 -9.00 -0.44 10.93
N GLN A 181 -10.11 -1.10 11.26
CA GLN A 181 -10.14 -2.55 11.40
C GLN A 181 -9.85 -3.24 10.07
N VAL A 182 -10.45 -2.75 8.97
CA VAL A 182 -10.17 -3.28 7.63
C VAL A 182 -8.70 -3.11 7.27
N LEU A 183 -8.10 -1.95 7.53
CA LEU A 183 -6.69 -1.69 7.27
C LEU A 183 -5.78 -2.61 8.10
N THR A 184 -6.12 -2.84 9.38
CA THR A 184 -5.41 -3.79 10.23
C THR A 184 -5.44 -5.21 9.65
N ILE A 185 -6.59 -5.62 9.11
CA ILE A 185 -6.74 -6.93 8.45
C ILE A 185 -5.96 -6.97 7.14
N PHE A 186 -5.95 -5.88 6.38
CA PHE A 186 -5.17 -5.74 5.16
C PHE A 186 -3.67 -5.89 5.43
N ASP A 187 -3.14 -5.20 6.44
CA ASP A 187 -1.73 -5.29 6.81
C ASP A 187 -1.36 -6.71 7.27
N LYS A 188 -2.21 -7.35 8.09
CA LYS A 188 -2.02 -8.77 8.46
C LYS A 188 -2.01 -9.68 7.23
N SER A 189 -2.90 -9.44 6.27
CA SER A 189 -2.97 -10.20 5.01
C SER A 189 -1.71 -10.03 4.18
N ASN A 190 -1.17 -8.80 4.07
CA ASN A 190 0.11 -8.56 3.41
C ASN A 190 1.27 -9.26 4.10
N LYS A 191 1.34 -9.24 5.45
CA LYS A 191 2.37 -9.97 6.21
C LYS A 191 2.33 -11.49 5.95
N LEU A 192 1.14 -12.08 5.79
CA LEU A 192 1.01 -13.48 5.40
C LEU A 192 1.55 -13.75 3.99
N LEU A 193 1.30 -12.83 3.05
CA LEU A 193 1.85 -12.92 1.68
C LEU A 193 3.36 -12.69 1.67
N ASP A 194 3.88 -11.77 2.45
CA ASP A 194 5.33 -11.51 2.57
C ASP A 194 6.06 -12.74 3.11
N ALA A 195 5.50 -13.40 4.13
CA ALA A 195 6.03 -14.65 4.65
C ALA A 195 6.03 -15.77 3.60
N ALA A 196 4.98 -15.85 2.78
CA ALA A 196 4.91 -16.81 1.67
C ALA A 196 5.95 -16.48 0.57
N ALA A 197 6.14 -15.22 0.24
CA ALA A 197 7.17 -14.76 -0.70
C ALA A 197 8.58 -15.11 -0.20
N ALA A 198 8.87 -14.87 1.08
CA ALA A 198 10.13 -15.25 1.72
C ALA A 198 10.38 -16.77 1.67
N ALA A 199 9.30 -17.57 1.65
CA ALA A 199 9.34 -19.02 1.44
C ALA A 199 9.38 -19.43 -0.06
N GLY A 200 9.62 -18.50 -0.98
CA GLY A 200 9.79 -18.75 -2.42
C GLY A 200 8.50 -18.93 -3.21
N LYS A 201 7.36 -18.48 -2.69
CA LYS A 201 6.09 -18.49 -3.42
C LYS A 201 5.93 -17.22 -4.26
N ASP A 202 5.39 -17.36 -5.47
CA ASP A 202 4.96 -16.20 -6.25
C ASP A 202 3.59 -15.71 -5.72
N VAL A 203 3.60 -14.53 -5.11
CA VAL A 203 2.43 -13.90 -4.49
C VAL A 203 1.94 -12.68 -5.27
N THR A 204 2.48 -12.43 -6.46
CA THR A 204 2.21 -11.21 -7.25
C THR A 204 0.72 -11.00 -7.48
N ASP A 205 0.02 -12.01 -7.98
CA ASP A 205 -1.42 -11.94 -8.24
C ASP A 205 -2.23 -11.79 -6.95
N SER A 206 -1.80 -12.44 -5.87
CA SER A 206 -2.47 -12.35 -4.57
C SER A 206 -2.38 -10.95 -3.99
N LYS A 207 -1.21 -10.31 -4.04
CA LYS A 207 -1.02 -8.91 -3.60
C LYS A 207 -1.82 -7.93 -4.45
N SER A 208 -1.76 -8.06 -5.78
CA SER A 208 -2.53 -7.23 -6.71
C SER A 208 -4.05 -7.32 -6.44
N THR A 209 -4.55 -8.52 -6.14
CA THR A 209 -5.96 -8.72 -5.77
C THR A 209 -6.31 -8.04 -4.45
N LEU A 210 -5.45 -8.15 -3.43
CA LEU A 210 -5.64 -7.47 -2.15
C LEU A 210 -5.75 -5.94 -2.33
N GLU A 211 -4.82 -5.36 -3.08
CA GLU A 211 -4.82 -3.91 -3.37
C GLU A 211 -6.08 -3.49 -4.14
N THR A 212 -6.50 -4.28 -5.14
CA THR A 212 -7.71 -4.02 -5.91
C THR A 212 -8.96 -4.00 -5.00
N LEU A 213 -9.05 -4.94 -4.07
CA LEU A 213 -10.16 -4.99 -3.11
C LEU A 213 -10.15 -3.79 -2.15
N LEU A 214 -8.97 -3.40 -1.66
CA LEU A 214 -8.83 -2.22 -0.80
C LEU A 214 -9.24 -0.94 -1.51
N VAL A 215 -8.77 -0.73 -2.74
CA VAL A 215 -9.15 0.44 -3.58
C VAL A 215 -10.66 0.48 -3.82
N LYS A 216 -11.28 -0.68 -4.08
CA LYS A 216 -12.74 -0.79 -4.27
C LYS A 216 -13.54 -0.30 -3.07
N MET A 217 -13.04 -0.48 -1.85
CA MET A 217 -13.72 -0.04 -0.63
C MET A 217 -13.71 1.48 -0.43
N LYS A 218 -12.86 2.22 -1.15
CA LYS A 218 -12.69 3.68 -1.04
C LYS A 218 -12.48 4.15 0.40
N LEU A 219 -11.71 3.39 1.17
CA LEU A 219 -11.43 3.66 2.58
C LEU A 219 -10.34 4.71 2.76
N ILE A 220 -9.45 4.81 1.80
CA ILE A 220 -8.28 5.68 1.87
C ILE A 220 -8.47 6.83 0.91
N ASP A 221 -8.58 8.02 1.47
CA ASP A 221 -8.53 9.30 0.78
C ASP A 221 -7.64 10.27 1.56
N CYS A 222 -7.50 11.48 1.06
CA CYS A 222 -6.64 12.47 1.70
C CYS A 222 -7.17 12.91 3.07
N ASP A 223 -8.47 12.89 3.26
CA ASP A 223 -9.11 13.23 4.54
C ASP A 223 -8.83 12.16 5.62
N PHE A 224 -8.93 10.89 5.24
CA PHE A 224 -8.56 9.79 6.12
C PHE A 224 -7.07 9.83 6.50
N ILE A 225 -6.17 10.07 5.52
CA ILE A 225 -4.73 10.18 5.77
C ILE A 225 -4.44 11.34 6.73
N GLU A 226 -5.05 12.53 6.49
CA GLU A 226 -4.81 13.74 7.28
C GLU A 226 -5.43 13.66 8.68
N ASN A 227 -6.70 13.22 8.78
CA ASN A 227 -7.48 13.35 10.01
C ASN A 227 -7.52 12.05 10.86
N THR A 228 -7.15 10.90 10.28
CA THR A 228 -7.12 9.63 11.02
C THR A 228 -5.70 9.13 11.25
N LEU A 229 -4.87 9.02 10.20
CA LEU A 229 -3.51 8.49 10.34
C LEU A 229 -2.53 9.55 10.85
N GLY A 230 -2.65 10.80 10.39
CA GLY A 230 -1.78 11.90 10.79
C GLY A 230 -1.72 12.14 12.31
N PRO A 231 -2.86 12.24 13.02
CA PRO A 231 -2.87 12.38 14.48
C PRO A 231 -2.24 11.20 15.21
N LYS A 232 -2.36 9.97 14.69
CA LYS A 232 -1.71 8.79 15.28
C LYS A 232 -0.19 8.88 15.16
N LEU A 233 0.33 9.32 14.00
CA LEU A 233 1.77 9.54 13.81
C LEU A 233 2.26 10.71 14.68
N ALA A 234 1.47 11.76 14.84
CA ALA A 234 1.81 12.88 15.72
C ALA A 234 1.89 12.45 17.21
N ALA A 235 1.05 11.49 17.64
CA ALA A 235 1.07 10.92 18.97
C ALA A 235 2.25 9.96 19.20
N ASP A 236 2.71 9.27 18.17
CA ASP A 236 3.90 8.40 18.18
C ASP A 236 4.78 8.69 16.96
N PRO A 237 5.60 9.76 17.01
CA PRO A 237 6.45 10.17 15.89
C PRO A 237 7.58 9.18 15.56
N THR A 238 7.77 8.13 16.36
CA THR A 238 8.78 7.09 16.15
C THR A 238 8.24 5.85 15.46
N ASN A 239 6.96 5.81 15.18
CA ASN A 239 6.28 4.68 14.56
C ASN A 239 6.61 4.56 13.07
N GLU A 240 7.62 3.75 12.78
CA GLU A 240 8.13 3.55 11.41
C GLU A 240 7.07 2.92 10.49
N GLU A 241 6.32 1.93 10.99
CA GLU A 241 5.30 1.23 10.21
C GLU A 241 4.18 2.21 9.78
N LEU A 242 3.74 3.07 10.69
CA LEU A 242 2.71 4.07 10.42
C LEU A 242 3.22 5.18 9.47
N ALA A 243 4.47 5.62 9.66
CA ALA A 243 5.08 6.60 8.76
C ALA A 243 5.21 6.05 7.32
N GLU A 244 5.63 4.78 7.16
CA GLU A 244 5.69 4.12 5.86
C GLU A 244 4.31 3.96 5.23
N GLN A 245 3.30 3.60 6.00
CA GLN A 245 1.92 3.48 5.56
C GLN A 245 1.38 4.82 5.05
N ILE A 246 1.52 5.90 5.83
CA ILE A 246 1.10 7.25 5.42
C ILE A 246 1.83 7.67 4.14
N PHE A 247 3.14 7.46 4.07
CA PHE A 247 3.95 7.81 2.90
C PHE A 247 3.46 7.09 1.65
N THR A 248 3.28 5.78 1.74
CA THR A 248 2.84 4.93 0.62
C THR A 248 1.44 5.30 0.15
N TYR A 249 0.49 5.44 1.07
CA TYR A 249 -0.88 5.82 0.74
C TYR A 249 -0.95 7.23 0.16
N SER A 250 -0.18 8.18 0.70
CA SER A 250 -0.16 9.54 0.15
C SER A 250 0.33 9.59 -1.29
N LEU A 251 1.31 8.78 -1.66
CA LEU A 251 1.76 8.66 -3.04
C LEU A 251 0.72 7.98 -3.94
N GLN A 252 0.16 6.87 -3.46
CA GLN A 252 -0.81 6.06 -4.21
C GLN A 252 -2.11 6.83 -4.50
N TYR A 253 -2.61 7.57 -3.50
CA TYR A 253 -3.85 8.34 -3.60
C TYR A 253 -3.64 9.81 -3.95
N LYS A 254 -2.39 10.22 -4.28
CA LYS A 254 -2.00 11.59 -4.66
C LYS A 254 -2.27 12.64 -3.57
N CYS A 255 -2.15 12.26 -2.32
CA CYS A 255 -2.38 13.11 -1.16
C CYS A 255 -1.08 13.78 -0.65
N ILE A 256 -0.22 14.19 -1.57
CA ILE A 256 1.13 14.70 -1.28
C ILE A 256 1.17 16.11 -0.67
N SER A 257 0.04 16.79 -0.57
CA SER A 257 -0.06 18.12 0.05
C SER A 257 -0.54 18.11 1.50
N THR A 258 -0.78 16.91 2.08
CA THR A 258 -1.24 16.76 3.46
C THR A 258 -0.11 16.97 4.46
N LYS A 259 -0.43 17.45 5.68
CA LYS A 259 0.54 17.56 6.77
C LYS A 259 1.01 16.18 7.23
N ALA A 260 0.13 15.19 7.19
CA ALA A 260 0.45 13.81 7.49
C ALA A 260 1.54 13.25 6.54
N PHE A 261 1.44 13.55 5.23
CA PHE A 261 2.49 13.18 4.27
C PHE A 261 3.81 13.86 4.58
N LEU A 262 3.78 15.17 4.90
CA LEU A 262 5.00 15.89 5.27
C LEU A 262 5.65 15.25 6.51
N ALA A 263 4.89 14.93 7.55
CA ALA A 263 5.41 14.30 8.76
C ALA A 263 6.03 12.90 8.47
N ALA A 264 5.37 12.10 7.65
CA ALA A 264 5.90 10.81 7.21
C ALA A 264 7.18 10.95 6.36
N LEU A 265 7.22 11.95 5.50
CA LEU A 265 8.40 12.27 4.70
C LEU A 265 9.56 12.78 5.57
N GLU A 266 9.28 13.60 6.59
CA GLU A 266 10.28 14.04 7.58
C GLU A 266 10.89 12.84 8.31
N PHE A 267 10.06 11.89 8.74
CA PHE A 267 10.52 10.66 9.37
C PHE A 267 11.46 9.88 8.44
N LYS A 268 11.05 9.62 7.21
CA LYS A 268 11.88 8.89 6.22
C LYS A 268 13.19 9.60 5.93
N ASP A 269 13.15 10.91 5.70
CA ASP A 269 14.34 11.71 5.40
C ASP A 269 15.29 11.81 6.59
N SER A 270 14.79 11.68 7.83
CA SER A 270 15.63 11.63 9.04
C SER A 270 16.43 10.32 9.15
N LYS A 271 15.87 9.22 8.66
CA LYS A 271 16.48 7.87 8.71
C LYS A 271 17.43 7.62 7.55
N ALA A 272 16.99 7.93 6.34
CA ALA A 272 17.74 7.69 5.11
C ALA A 272 17.49 8.84 4.11
N PRO A 273 18.18 9.99 4.29
CA PRO A 273 18.00 11.14 3.43
C PRO A 273 18.47 10.84 2.00
N THR A 274 17.64 11.19 1.03
CA THR A 274 17.98 11.17 -0.39
C THR A 274 17.76 12.54 -1.00
N PHE A 275 18.39 12.81 -2.14
CA PHE A 275 18.12 14.04 -2.87
C PHE A 275 16.61 14.27 -3.07
N LYS A 276 15.91 13.24 -3.55
CA LYS A 276 14.49 13.34 -3.88
C LYS A 276 13.59 13.57 -2.66
N THR A 277 13.85 12.91 -1.53
CA THR A 277 13.06 13.12 -0.31
C THR A 277 13.28 14.50 0.27
N SER A 278 14.53 14.96 0.31
CA SER A 278 14.86 16.32 0.78
C SER A 278 14.29 17.39 -0.17
N GLN A 279 14.37 17.21 -1.49
CA GLN A 279 13.79 18.14 -2.47
C GLN A 279 12.27 18.27 -2.29
N VAL A 280 11.54 17.15 -2.21
CA VAL A 280 10.07 17.16 -2.04
C VAL A 280 9.70 17.82 -0.71
N ARG A 281 10.42 17.52 0.38
CA ARG A 281 10.20 18.14 1.69
C ARG A 281 10.41 19.66 1.65
N GLY A 282 11.49 20.11 1.02
CA GLY A 282 11.76 21.54 0.83
C GLY A 282 10.64 22.23 0.04
N MET A 283 10.14 21.61 -1.03
CA MET A 283 9.02 22.15 -1.82
C MET A 283 7.71 22.21 -1.01
N LEU A 284 7.45 21.25 -0.12
CA LEU A 284 6.27 21.27 0.75
C LEU A 284 6.37 22.41 1.78
N TYR A 285 7.53 22.64 2.38
CA TYR A 285 7.74 23.82 3.24
C TYR A 285 7.57 25.14 2.46
N MET A 286 8.08 25.22 1.23
CA MET A 286 7.88 26.38 0.35
C MET A 286 6.39 26.62 0.10
N SER A 287 5.61 25.59 -0.20
CA SER A 287 4.17 25.72 -0.46
C SER A 287 3.39 26.16 0.79
N ALA A 288 3.89 25.81 1.99
CA ALA A 288 3.35 26.26 3.27
C ALA A 288 3.86 27.65 3.68
N ASN A 289 4.70 28.32 2.88
CA ASN A 289 5.42 29.56 3.18
C ASN A 289 6.34 29.45 4.44
N ASP A 290 6.76 28.25 4.80
CA ASP A 290 7.71 28.01 5.90
C ASP A 290 9.16 28.01 5.35
N PHE A 291 9.62 29.23 4.99
CA PHE A 291 10.93 29.40 4.34
C PHE A 291 12.09 29.09 5.28
N ASP A 292 11.91 29.26 6.57
CA ASP A 292 12.95 28.99 7.59
C ASP A 292 13.26 27.49 7.67
N LYS A 293 12.26 26.63 7.43
CA LYS A 293 12.46 25.19 7.34
C LYS A 293 12.86 24.73 5.93
N ALA A 294 12.42 25.43 4.90
CA ALA A 294 12.75 25.09 3.52
C ALA A 294 14.23 25.27 3.21
N GLU A 295 14.85 26.39 3.66
CA GLU A 295 16.25 26.74 3.36
C GLU A 295 17.22 25.59 3.75
N PRO A 296 17.30 25.13 5.02
CA PRO A 296 18.25 24.09 5.42
C PRO A 296 17.97 22.73 4.77
N VAL A 297 16.72 22.47 4.38
CA VAL A 297 16.37 21.23 3.67
C VAL A 297 16.89 21.25 2.24
N PHE A 298 16.80 22.38 1.53
CA PHE A 298 17.40 22.51 0.20
C PHE A 298 18.92 22.54 0.25
N GLU A 299 19.54 23.14 1.27
CA GLU A 299 20.98 23.04 1.49
C GLU A 299 21.42 21.60 1.64
N LYS A 300 20.64 20.80 2.42
CA LYS A 300 20.87 19.35 2.52
C LYS A 300 20.69 18.65 1.17
N ALA A 301 19.62 18.94 0.43
CA ALA A 301 19.39 18.38 -0.90
C ALA A 301 20.55 18.69 -1.84
N MET A 302 21.13 19.89 -1.78
CA MET A 302 22.31 20.26 -2.55
C MET A 302 23.51 19.33 -2.28
N THR A 303 23.73 18.93 -1.03
CA THR A 303 24.83 18.00 -0.69
C THR A 303 24.59 16.57 -1.20
N LEU A 304 23.34 16.19 -1.42
CA LEU A 304 22.90 14.86 -1.89
C LEU A 304 22.75 14.80 -3.41
N ALA A 305 22.74 15.96 -4.09
CA ALA A 305 22.57 16.06 -5.54
C ALA A 305 23.77 15.46 -6.26
N SER A 306 23.51 14.55 -7.18
CA SER A 306 24.53 13.79 -7.94
C SER A 306 24.77 14.37 -9.34
N THR A 307 23.86 15.17 -9.88
CA THR A 307 23.93 15.74 -11.22
C THR A 307 23.87 17.27 -11.18
N ASN A 308 24.41 17.90 -12.21
CA ASN A 308 24.28 19.36 -12.37
C ASN A 308 22.83 19.82 -12.48
N LYS A 309 21.96 19.01 -13.07
CA LYS A 309 20.52 19.29 -13.14
C LYS A 309 19.90 19.37 -11.75
N GLU A 310 20.12 18.37 -10.91
CA GLU A 310 19.63 18.36 -9.52
C GLU A 310 20.15 19.55 -8.72
N LYS A 311 21.44 19.88 -8.89
CA LYS A 311 22.07 21.06 -8.25
C LYS A 311 21.44 22.36 -8.75
N GLY A 312 21.24 22.50 -10.06
CA GLY A 312 20.63 23.67 -10.68
C GLY A 312 19.20 23.90 -10.21
N GLU A 313 18.37 22.84 -10.21
CA GLU A 313 17.00 22.88 -9.69
C GLU A 313 16.97 23.32 -8.22
N THR A 314 17.83 22.73 -7.37
CA THR A 314 17.90 23.08 -5.94
C THR A 314 18.35 24.51 -5.73
N MET A 315 19.36 24.97 -6.48
CA MET A 315 19.87 26.34 -6.40
C MET A 315 18.80 27.36 -6.83
N MET A 316 17.94 27.00 -7.78
CA MET A 316 16.80 27.84 -8.18
C MET A 316 15.76 27.98 -7.06
N GLU A 317 15.49 26.92 -6.30
CA GLU A 317 14.59 26.99 -5.15
C GLU A 317 15.21 27.85 -4.02
N LEU A 318 16.49 27.70 -3.73
CA LEU A 318 17.21 28.58 -2.80
C LEU A 318 17.16 30.06 -3.24
N ALA A 319 17.32 30.33 -4.54
CA ALA A 319 17.18 31.69 -5.09
C ALA A 319 15.78 32.28 -4.82
N LYS A 320 14.72 31.49 -4.95
CA LYS A 320 13.35 31.91 -4.61
C LYS A 320 13.20 32.22 -3.12
N ILE A 321 13.77 31.38 -2.24
CA ILE A 321 13.77 31.62 -0.79
C ILE A 321 14.48 32.94 -0.47
N TYR A 322 15.68 33.15 -1.00
CA TYR A 322 16.41 34.41 -0.80
C TYR A 322 15.65 35.62 -1.31
N ALA A 323 14.96 35.49 -2.48
CA ALA A 323 14.10 36.55 -2.99
C ALA A 323 12.96 36.89 -2.00
N ARG A 324 12.29 35.89 -1.47
CA ARG A 324 11.22 36.07 -0.47
C ARG A 324 11.73 36.67 0.84
N ALA A 325 12.92 36.28 1.27
CA ALA A 325 13.58 36.84 2.46
C ALA A 325 14.12 38.26 2.24
N GLY A 326 13.94 38.87 1.05
CA GLY A 326 14.48 40.19 0.73
C GLY A 326 15.99 40.22 0.50
N LYS A 327 16.66 39.07 0.51
CA LYS A 327 18.11 38.91 0.23
C LYS A 327 18.38 38.98 -1.29
N LYS A 328 18.01 40.12 -1.92
CA LYS A 328 17.93 40.24 -3.39
C LYS A 328 19.24 39.96 -4.12
N SER A 329 20.38 40.42 -3.58
CA SER A 329 21.70 40.14 -4.16
C SER A 329 22.06 38.65 -4.12
N ALA A 330 21.78 37.98 -2.99
CA ALA A 330 21.99 36.54 -2.85
C ALA A 330 21.08 35.75 -3.79
N ALA A 331 19.80 36.16 -3.88
CA ALA A 331 18.84 35.55 -4.79
C ALA A 331 19.31 35.60 -6.26
N ARG A 332 19.81 36.75 -6.71
CA ARG A 332 20.36 36.91 -8.07
C ARG A 332 21.59 36.01 -8.30
N THR A 333 22.49 35.94 -7.32
CA THR A 333 23.71 35.11 -7.42
C THR A 333 23.32 33.65 -7.54
N ALA A 334 22.48 33.15 -6.65
CA ALA A 334 21.98 31.77 -6.68
C ALA A 334 21.25 31.45 -7.98
N ALA A 335 20.41 32.37 -8.47
CA ALA A 335 19.71 32.18 -9.74
C ALA A 335 20.67 32.05 -10.94
N ARG A 336 21.71 32.89 -11.02
CA ARG A 336 22.74 32.78 -12.07
C ARG A 336 23.53 31.49 -11.99
N GLU A 337 23.85 31.04 -10.79
CA GLU A 337 24.52 29.77 -10.58
C GLU A 337 23.65 28.60 -11.05
N ALA A 338 22.34 28.63 -10.77
CA ALA A 338 21.39 27.65 -11.27
C ALA A 338 21.41 27.55 -12.81
N ALA A 339 21.38 28.68 -13.52
CA ALA A 339 21.48 28.68 -14.99
C ALA A 339 22.83 28.20 -15.53
N GLY A 340 23.92 28.39 -14.75
CA GLY A 340 25.25 27.85 -15.08
C GLY A 340 25.34 26.33 -14.91
N LEU A 341 24.57 25.76 -13.98
CA LEU A 341 24.49 24.33 -13.74
C LEU A 341 23.54 23.62 -14.71
N ASP A 342 22.40 24.26 -15.01
CA ASP A 342 21.38 23.73 -15.91
C ASP A 342 20.84 24.85 -16.81
N SER A 343 21.20 24.81 -18.09
CA SER A 343 20.77 25.80 -19.08
C SER A 343 19.25 25.76 -19.36
N GLU A 344 18.55 24.67 -19.09
CA GLU A 344 17.10 24.55 -19.22
C GLU A 344 16.37 25.50 -18.26
N LEU A 345 17.02 25.89 -17.15
CA LEU A 345 16.48 26.83 -16.18
C LEU A 345 16.59 28.31 -16.61
N SER A 346 17.30 28.61 -17.70
CA SER A 346 17.59 30.00 -18.11
C SER A 346 16.36 30.88 -18.15
N SER A 347 15.25 30.44 -18.74
CA SER A 347 14.01 31.23 -18.80
C SER A 347 13.50 31.58 -17.41
N SER A 348 13.40 30.62 -16.51
CA SER A 348 12.93 30.82 -15.13
C SER A 348 13.88 31.68 -14.31
N VAL A 349 15.19 31.48 -14.48
CA VAL A 349 16.26 32.25 -13.81
C VAL A 349 16.18 33.73 -14.21
N TYR A 350 16.17 34.01 -15.51
CA TYR A 350 16.15 35.40 -15.98
C TYR A 350 14.80 36.08 -15.74
N GLY A 351 13.68 35.31 -15.65
CA GLY A 351 12.40 35.80 -15.15
C GLY A 351 12.51 36.31 -13.71
N LEU A 352 13.05 35.46 -12.81
CA LEU A 352 13.27 35.84 -11.42
C LEU A 352 14.21 37.05 -11.29
N ILE A 353 15.30 37.08 -12.05
CA ILE A 353 16.23 38.23 -12.05
C ILE A 353 15.52 39.50 -12.52
N GLY A 354 14.65 39.40 -13.52
CA GLY A 354 13.82 40.52 -13.98
C GLY A 354 12.92 41.05 -12.86
N ASP A 355 12.23 40.16 -12.14
CA ASP A 355 11.37 40.54 -11.01
C ASP A 355 12.17 41.21 -9.88
N LEU A 356 13.36 40.68 -9.57
CA LEU A 356 14.25 41.30 -8.59
C LEU A 356 14.67 42.70 -8.99
N TYR A 357 15.02 42.91 -10.26
CA TYR A 357 15.40 44.24 -10.75
C TYR A 357 14.22 45.18 -10.81
N MET A 358 13.02 44.73 -11.19
CA MET A 358 11.81 45.56 -11.10
C MET A 358 11.54 46.05 -9.69
N SER A 359 11.85 45.26 -8.67
CA SER A 359 11.69 45.62 -7.26
C SER A 359 12.85 46.45 -6.69
N ALA A 360 13.94 46.63 -7.44
CA ALA A 360 15.14 47.28 -6.98
C ALA A 360 15.09 48.82 -6.96
N TYR A 361 14.11 49.44 -7.64
CA TYR A 361 14.04 50.89 -7.79
C TYR A 361 14.13 51.64 -6.46
N ASN A 362 13.34 51.25 -5.46
CA ASN A 362 13.34 51.91 -4.15
C ASN A 362 14.64 51.71 -3.37
N ASP A 363 15.32 50.60 -3.60
CA ASP A 363 16.59 50.27 -2.93
C ASP A 363 17.77 51.01 -3.55
N CYS A 364 17.69 51.28 -4.84
CA CYS A 364 18.82 51.75 -5.65
C CYS A 364 18.73 53.22 -6.11
N ARG A 365 17.56 53.89 -5.98
CA ARG A 365 17.41 55.28 -6.36
C ARG A 365 18.22 56.20 -5.48
N GLY A 366 19.05 57.03 -6.11
CA GLY A 366 19.84 58.08 -5.43
C GLY A 366 19.11 59.42 -5.35
N GLY A 367 18.13 59.65 -6.23
CA GLY A 367 17.36 60.88 -6.35
C GLY A 367 18.11 62.03 -7.06
N GLU A 368 19.36 61.81 -7.49
CA GLU A 368 20.20 62.80 -8.16
C GLU A 368 20.05 62.79 -9.68
N SER A 369 19.77 61.62 -10.27
CA SER A 369 19.64 61.39 -11.70
C SER A 369 18.52 60.41 -12.00
N ARG A 370 17.48 60.83 -12.72
CA ARG A 370 16.40 59.96 -13.17
C ARG A 370 16.86 58.91 -14.16
N ALA A 371 17.80 59.27 -15.03
CA ALA A 371 18.41 58.35 -15.98
C ALA A 371 19.07 57.17 -15.24
N LYS A 372 19.80 57.48 -14.16
CA LYS A 372 20.46 56.46 -13.31
C LYS A 372 19.45 55.70 -12.51
N ASP A 373 18.50 56.37 -11.85
CA ASP A 373 17.49 55.71 -11.00
C ASP A 373 16.59 54.76 -11.79
N TYR A 374 16.22 55.11 -13.02
CA TYR A 374 15.38 54.30 -13.90
C TYR A 374 16.15 53.25 -14.70
N SER A 375 17.51 53.28 -14.67
CA SER A 375 18.35 52.29 -15.36
C SER A 375 18.13 50.88 -14.87
N VAL A 376 17.66 50.66 -13.61
CA VAL A 376 17.29 49.36 -13.06
C VAL A 376 16.13 48.72 -13.85
N PHE A 377 15.20 49.50 -14.41
CA PHE A 377 14.14 48.98 -15.26
C PHE A 377 14.65 48.53 -16.63
N ILE A 378 15.70 49.16 -17.14
CA ILE A 378 16.37 48.69 -18.36
C ILE A 378 17.09 47.36 -18.10
N ALA A 379 17.74 47.23 -16.95
CA ALA A 379 18.32 45.96 -16.53
C ALA A 379 17.25 44.87 -16.40
N ALA A 380 16.09 45.18 -15.81
CA ALA A 380 14.94 44.28 -15.74
C ALA A 380 14.44 43.83 -17.11
N TYR A 381 14.30 44.80 -18.04
CA TYR A 381 13.92 44.52 -19.43
C TYR A 381 14.88 43.53 -20.09
N ASN A 382 16.17 43.78 -19.97
CA ASN A 382 17.22 42.91 -20.54
C ASN A 382 17.17 41.47 -19.92
N ALA A 383 16.84 41.37 -18.65
CA ALA A 383 16.64 40.08 -18.02
C ALA A 383 15.38 39.37 -18.55
N TYR A 384 14.24 40.05 -18.62
CA TYR A 384 13.02 39.48 -19.19
C TYR A 384 13.17 39.11 -20.67
N GLN A 385 13.98 39.87 -21.44
CA GLN A 385 14.31 39.52 -22.82
C GLN A 385 15.03 38.17 -22.89
N LYS A 386 16.00 37.92 -22.00
CA LYS A 386 16.68 36.61 -21.90
C LYS A 386 15.74 35.51 -21.46
N ALA A 387 14.74 35.83 -20.64
CA ALA A 387 13.69 34.92 -20.23
C ALA A 387 12.67 34.59 -21.32
N GLY A 388 12.57 35.44 -22.35
CA GLY A 388 11.48 35.38 -23.34
C GLY A 388 10.13 35.89 -22.80
N ASP A 389 10.14 36.67 -21.71
CA ASP A 389 8.92 37.17 -21.04
C ASP A 389 8.51 38.54 -21.64
N SER A 390 7.66 38.52 -22.68
CA SER A 390 7.14 39.71 -23.34
C SER A 390 6.31 40.61 -22.41
N ARG A 391 5.62 40.04 -21.41
CA ARG A 391 4.82 40.82 -20.45
C ARG A 391 5.74 41.59 -19.50
N GLY A 392 6.73 40.91 -18.97
CA GLY A 392 7.78 41.50 -18.11
C GLY A 392 8.52 42.62 -18.85
N MET A 393 8.91 42.38 -20.12
CA MET A 393 9.54 43.38 -20.97
C MET A 393 8.64 44.64 -21.13
N GLY A 394 7.36 44.46 -21.42
CA GLY A 394 6.39 45.58 -21.55
C GLY A 394 6.28 46.38 -20.24
N SER A 395 6.17 45.70 -19.11
CA SER A 395 6.08 46.32 -17.78
C SER A 395 7.34 47.11 -17.40
N ALA A 396 8.52 46.57 -17.74
CA ALA A 396 9.77 47.25 -17.50
C ALA A 396 9.96 48.46 -18.40
N ARG A 397 9.68 48.33 -19.72
CA ARG A 397 9.78 49.41 -20.69
C ARG A 397 8.91 50.61 -20.34
N ALA A 398 7.72 50.42 -19.83
CA ALA A 398 6.81 51.50 -19.42
C ALA A 398 7.41 52.38 -18.30
N ARG A 399 8.47 51.93 -17.63
CA ARG A 399 9.16 52.65 -16.54
C ARG A 399 10.54 53.19 -16.93
N PHE A 400 10.92 53.13 -18.20
CA PHE A 400 12.15 53.72 -18.67
C PHE A 400 12.13 55.25 -18.53
N PRO A 401 13.28 55.91 -18.50
CA PRO A 401 13.33 57.37 -18.57
C PRO A 401 12.67 57.86 -19.87
N SER A 402 12.11 59.05 -19.87
CA SER A 402 11.66 59.73 -21.12
C SER A 402 12.84 60.33 -21.86
N LYS A 403 12.62 60.68 -23.15
CA LYS A 403 13.60 61.45 -23.93
C LYS A 403 13.92 62.79 -23.28
N GLU A 404 12.92 63.47 -22.75
CA GLU A 404 13.07 64.74 -22.05
C GLU A 404 13.94 64.59 -20.78
N GLU A 405 13.73 63.53 -19.99
CA GLU A 405 14.54 63.26 -18.79
C GLU A 405 16.00 62.99 -19.14
N LEU A 406 16.28 62.19 -20.18
CA LEU A 406 17.65 61.98 -20.64
C LEU A 406 18.32 63.26 -21.15
N PHE A 407 17.61 64.06 -21.97
CA PHE A 407 18.13 65.31 -22.53
C PHE A 407 18.46 66.32 -21.42
N THR A 408 17.56 66.48 -20.46
CA THR A 408 17.74 67.40 -19.33
C THR A 408 18.97 67.07 -18.49
N GLU A 409 19.28 65.80 -18.37
CA GLU A 409 20.45 65.33 -17.59
C GLU A 409 21.71 65.16 -18.44
N GLY A 410 21.65 65.52 -19.75
CA GLY A 410 22.81 65.48 -20.66
C GLY A 410 23.23 64.09 -21.13
N TYR A 411 22.34 63.10 -21.04
CA TYR A 411 22.59 61.77 -21.54
C TYR A 411 22.13 61.59 -23.00
N ALA A 412 22.97 60.94 -23.80
CA ALA A 412 22.58 60.52 -25.11
C ALA A 412 21.86 59.16 -25.11
N LEU A 413 20.83 59.00 -25.97
CA LEU A 413 20.20 57.71 -26.22
C LEU A 413 21.26 56.69 -26.67
N GLY A 414 21.24 55.49 -26.12
CA GLY A 414 22.20 54.43 -26.39
C GLY A 414 23.51 54.53 -25.59
N SER A 415 23.74 55.61 -24.83
CA SER A 415 24.91 55.69 -23.96
C SER A 415 24.83 54.64 -22.82
N SER A 416 26.00 54.17 -22.40
CA SER A 416 26.10 53.19 -21.33
C SER A 416 26.05 53.85 -19.96
N ILE A 417 25.26 53.29 -19.04
CA ILE A 417 25.21 53.75 -17.66
C ILE A 417 25.21 52.54 -16.70
N SER A 418 25.89 52.70 -15.57
CA SER A 418 25.84 51.68 -14.48
C SER A 418 24.62 51.91 -13.61
N THR A 419 23.83 50.89 -13.36
CA THR A 419 22.69 50.93 -12.44
C THR A 419 23.09 51.21 -11.01
N GLY A 420 24.36 50.92 -10.65
CA GLY A 420 24.83 51.01 -9.28
C GLY A 420 24.14 50.01 -8.34
N CYS A 421 24.30 50.24 -7.01
CA CYS A 421 23.65 49.49 -5.97
C CYS A 421 23.97 47.96 -6.08
N TRP A 422 23.13 47.12 -5.53
CA TRP A 422 23.26 45.65 -5.62
C TRP A 422 22.98 45.09 -7.03
N VAL A 423 22.26 45.86 -7.89
CA VAL A 423 21.97 45.45 -9.26
C VAL A 423 23.26 45.41 -10.10
N GLY A 424 24.09 46.47 -10.05
CA GLY A 424 25.43 46.46 -10.59
C GLY A 424 25.56 46.15 -12.10
N GLU A 425 24.51 46.35 -12.88
CA GLU A 425 24.49 46.10 -14.34
C GLU A 425 24.94 47.37 -15.11
N THR A 426 25.57 47.17 -16.22
CA THR A 426 25.74 48.23 -17.22
C THR A 426 24.69 48.08 -18.31
N VAL A 427 23.90 49.10 -18.54
CA VAL A 427 22.82 49.08 -19.52
C VAL A 427 22.98 50.22 -20.56
N SER A 428 22.44 50.00 -21.74
CA SER A 428 22.34 51.03 -22.77
C SER A 428 21.05 51.82 -22.59
N LEU A 429 21.16 53.13 -22.41
CA LEU A 429 20.00 54.00 -22.17
C LEU A 429 18.98 53.92 -23.30
N SER A 430 17.75 53.64 -22.94
CA SER A 430 16.59 53.56 -23.82
C SER A 430 15.43 54.31 -23.17
N THR A 431 14.46 54.75 -23.98
CA THR A 431 13.32 55.53 -23.50
C THR A 431 12.00 54.79 -23.64
N ARG A 432 11.00 55.21 -22.84
CA ARG A 432 9.62 54.67 -22.90
C ARG A 432 8.82 55.23 -24.06
N ASP A 433 9.20 56.36 -24.58
CA ASP A 433 8.58 57.18 -25.66
C ASP A 433 9.43 57.21 -26.93
#